data_1f8c6018b8a5c37926948cfe25c82a7d
#
_entry.id   1f8c6018b8a5c37926948cfe25c82a7d
#
_cell.length_a   1.000
_cell.length_b   1.000
_cell.length_c   1.000
_cell.angle_alpha   90.00
_cell.angle_beta   90.00
_cell.angle_gamma   90.00
#
_symmetry.space_group_name_H-M   'P 1'
#
loop_
_entity.id
_entity.type
_entity.pdbx_description
1 polymer ?
#
loop_
_entity_poly.entity_id
_entity_poly.type
_entity_poly.pdbx_seq_one_letter_code
_entity_poly.pdbx_strand_id
1 'polypeptide(L)'
;GAGPAGMACAEELRKIGYQVTIYDRYDRPGGLLIYGIPNFKLEKFVVERRTNLLKESGIKFVQNFEVGKDKTLYELKENHDAILIATGVYKAREIDIPGHNLKNIFPAMEFLTASNRKGLGDKVKLFDDGTLDARGKDVIVIGGGDTAMDCVRTSVRQKANSVKCLYRRDRENMPGSAREVGNAIEEGVEFVWLSSPKRFV
;
A
#
# COMPACT_ATOMS: atom_id res chain seq x y z
N GLY A 1 -1.39 -8.71 -12.45
CA GLY A 1 -1.02 -7.63 -11.53
C GLY A 1 0.38 -7.10 -11.79
N ALA A 2 0.52 -5.78 -11.82
CA ALA A 2 1.78 -5.07 -12.04
C ALA A 2 2.55 -4.75 -10.75
N GLY A 3 2.31 -5.52 -9.71
CA GLY A 3 3.09 -5.46 -8.47
C GLY A 3 4.45 -6.16 -8.61
N PRO A 4 5.25 -6.20 -7.52
CA PRO A 4 6.62 -6.76 -7.53
C PRO A 4 6.69 -8.17 -8.12
N ALA A 5 5.77 -9.06 -7.72
CA ALA A 5 5.75 -10.45 -8.17
C ALA A 5 5.48 -10.57 -9.67
N GLY A 6 4.48 -9.83 -10.19
CA GLY A 6 4.16 -9.83 -11.61
C GLY A 6 5.28 -9.27 -12.46
N MET A 7 5.88 -8.16 -12.03
CA MET A 7 7.01 -7.53 -12.74
C MET A 7 8.26 -8.42 -12.75
N ALA A 8 8.58 -9.07 -11.63
CA ALA A 8 9.74 -9.98 -11.55
C ALA A 8 9.57 -11.20 -12.46
N CYS A 9 8.41 -11.83 -12.41
CA CYS A 9 8.11 -12.95 -13.31
C CYS A 9 8.15 -12.53 -14.78
N ALA A 10 7.57 -11.38 -15.12
CA ALA A 10 7.57 -10.86 -16.48
C ALA A 10 8.98 -10.63 -17.01
N GLU A 11 9.88 -10.11 -16.19
CA GLU A 11 11.29 -9.93 -16.56
C GLU A 11 11.98 -11.26 -16.87
N GLU A 12 11.84 -12.25 -15.97
CA GLU A 12 12.48 -13.55 -16.18
C GLU A 12 11.94 -14.27 -17.43
N LEU A 13 10.64 -14.22 -17.65
CA LEU A 13 10.03 -14.76 -18.86
C LEU A 13 10.52 -14.03 -20.13
N ARG A 14 10.64 -12.71 -20.05
CA ARG A 14 11.12 -11.91 -21.19
C ARG A 14 12.58 -12.22 -21.55
N LYS A 15 13.44 -12.42 -20.55
CA LYS A 15 14.86 -12.79 -20.74
C LYS A 15 15.03 -14.09 -21.54
N ILE A 16 14.13 -15.04 -21.35
CA ILE A 16 14.16 -16.32 -22.10
C ILE A 16 13.33 -16.33 -23.39
N GLY A 17 12.85 -15.14 -23.82
CA GLY A 17 12.28 -14.94 -25.14
C GLY A 17 10.76 -14.92 -25.24
N TYR A 18 10.03 -15.10 -24.15
CA TYR A 18 8.56 -15.05 -24.17
C TYR A 18 8.03 -13.63 -24.39
N GLN A 19 6.87 -13.54 -25.05
CA GLN A 19 6.09 -12.32 -25.10
C GLN A 19 5.26 -12.21 -23.82
N VAL A 20 5.36 -11.09 -23.11
CA VAL A 20 4.71 -10.93 -21.83
C VAL A 20 3.82 -9.70 -21.83
N THR A 21 2.57 -9.87 -21.37
CA THR A 21 1.64 -8.79 -21.12
C THR A 21 1.23 -8.79 -19.64
N ILE A 22 1.37 -7.66 -18.97
CA ILE A 22 0.94 -7.46 -17.60
C ILE A 22 -0.37 -6.65 -17.61
N TYR A 23 -1.44 -7.23 -17.07
CA TYR A 23 -2.71 -6.56 -16.86
C TYR A 23 -2.83 -6.09 -15.41
N ASP A 24 -3.24 -4.85 -15.19
CA ASP A 24 -3.46 -4.31 -13.86
C ASP A 24 -4.63 -3.34 -13.81
N ARG A 25 -5.42 -3.40 -12.74
CA ARG A 25 -6.59 -2.53 -12.55
C ARG A 25 -6.23 -1.08 -12.24
N TYR A 26 -5.03 -0.82 -11.77
CA TYR A 26 -4.58 0.53 -11.44
C TYR A 26 -3.99 1.26 -12.65
N ASP A 27 -3.94 2.56 -12.54
CA ASP A 27 -3.44 3.50 -13.57
C ASP A 27 -1.91 3.51 -13.67
N ARG A 28 -1.20 3.05 -12.62
CA ARG A 28 0.28 2.98 -12.59
C ARG A 28 0.75 1.59 -12.18
N PRO A 29 1.79 1.06 -12.84
CA PRO A 29 2.45 -0.16 -12.40
C PRO A 29 3.26 0.06 -11.11
N GLY A 30 3.50 -1.02 -10.39
CA GLY A 30 4.25 -1.01 -9.14
C GLY A 30 3.49 -1.61 -7.95
N GLY A 31 2.14 -1.69 -8.03
CA GLY A 31 1.31 -2.20 -6.93
C GLY A 31 1.58 -1.46 -5.62
N LEU A 32 1.94 -2.19 -4.56
CA LEU A 32 2.26 -1.56 -3.26
C LEU A 32 3.55 -0.74 -3.28
N LEU A 33 4.46 -0.95 -4.21
CA LEU A 33 5.65 -0.10 -4.35
C LEU A 33 5.29 1.35 -4.70
N ILE A 34 4.26 1.54 -5.52
CA ILE A 34 3.80 2.87 -5.93
C ILE A 34 2.75 3.45 -4.97
N TYR A 35 1.79 2.63 -4.50
CA TYR A 35 0.64 3.11 -3.73
C TYR A 35 0.65 2.77 -2.25
N GLY A 36 1.45 1.78 -1.80
CA GLY A 36 1.51 1.37 -0.40
C GLY A 36 2.68 1.96 0.35
N ILE A 37 3.90 1.67 -0.09
CA ILE A 37 5.13 2.12 0.58
C ILE A 37 5.24 3.65 0.49
N PRO A 38 5.45 4.38 1.61
CA PRO A 38 5.60 5.83 1.57
C PRO A 38 6.83 6.28 0.78
N ASN A 39 6.75 7.47 0.16
CA ASN A 39 7.83 8.02 -0.68
C ASN A 39 9.15 8.20 0.08
N PHE A 40 9.12 8.50 1.38
CA PHE A 40 10.33 8.63 2.20
C PHE A 40 11.06 7.31 2.47
N LYS A 41 10.43 6.16 2.18
CA LYS A 41 11.06 4.83 2.23
C LYS A 41 11.48 4.32 0.85
N LEU A 42 10.66 4.62 -0.16
CA LEU A 42 10.91 4.25 -1.55
C LEU A 42 10.43 5.36 -2.48
N GLU A 43 11.36 6.12 -3.00
CA GLU A 43 11.08 7.19 -3.95
C GLU A 43 10.44 6.65 -5.23
N LYS A 44 9.37 7.29 -5.68
CA LYS A 44 8.53 6.76 -6.76
C LYS A 44 9.25 6.70 -8.11
N PHE A 45 10.21 7.59 -8.34
CA PHE A 45 11.03 7.56 -9.55
C PHE A 45 11.81 6.24 -9.72
N VAL A 46 12.18 5.56 -8.61
CA VAL A 46 12.85 4.25 -8.65
C VAL A 46 11.91 3.19 -9.23
N VAL A 47 10.64 3.23 -8.82
CA VAL A 47 9.60 2.31 -9.34
C VAL A 47 9.31 2.61 -10.81
N GLU A 48 9.21 3.89 -11.18
CA GLU A 48 9.00 4.34 -12.56
C GLU A 48 10.17 3.96 -13.46
N ARG A 49 11.41 4.21 -13.02
CA ARG A 49 12.61 3.78 -13.76
C ARG A 49 12.59 2.28 -14.03
N ARG A 50 12.29 1.48 -13.00
CA ARG A 50 12.20 0.02 -13.13
C ARG A 50 11.13 -0.40 -14.14
N THR A 51 9.96 0.21 -14.06
CA THR A 51 8.87 -0.05 -14.99
C THR A 51 9.22 0.30 -16.43
N ASN A 52 9.90 1.43 -16.63
CA ASN A 52 10.32 1.87 -17.96
C ASN A 52 11.34 0.90 -18.59
N LEU A 53 12.32 0.43 -17.83
CA LEU A 53 13.24 -0.60 -18.27
C LEU A 53 12.53 -1.89 -18.72
N LEU A 54 11.50 -2.30 -17.98
CA LEU A 54 10.69 -3.46 -18.35
C LEU A 54 9.88 -3.22 -19.64
N LYS A 55 9.34 -2.01 -19.84
CA LYS A 55 8.67 -1.63 -21.09
C LYS A 55 9.65 -1.62 -22.28
N GLU A 56 10.82 -1.02 -22.09
CA GLU A 56 11.89 -0.99 -23.11
C GLU A 56 12.36 -2.39 -23.51
N SER A 57 12.35 -3.36 -22.58
CA SER A 57 12.64 -4.76 -22.88
C SER A 57 11.54 -5.47 -23.70
N GLY A 58 10.42 -4.79 -23.96
CA GLY A 58 9.30 -5.31 -24.75
C GLY A 58 8.17 -5.94 -23.95
N ILE A 59 8.14 -5.76 -22.62
CA ILE A 59 7.00 -6.18 -21.80
C ILE A 59 5.86 -5.18 -22.00
N LYS A 60 4.67 -5.68 -22.36
CA LYS A 60 3.47 -4.86 -22.52
C LYS A 60 2.75 -4.68 -21.21
N PHE A 61 2.43 -3.44 -20.84
CA PHE A 61 1.61 -3.10 -19.69
C PHE A 61 0.22 -2.60 -20.14
N VAL A 62 -0.82 -3.19 -19.60
CA VAL A 62 -2.22 -2.81 -19.81
C VAL A 62 -2.81 -2.40 -18.48
N GLN A 63 -2.80 -1.10 -18.22
CA GLN A 63 -3.30 -0.49 -16.99
C GLN A 63 -4.79 -0.15 -17.11
N ASN A 64 -5.43 0.15 -15.95
CA ASN A 64 -6.88 0.39 -15.87
C ASN A 64 -7.69 -0.78 -16.43
N PHE A 65 -7.19 -2.00 -16.27
CA PHE A 65 -7.81 -3.21 -16.78
C PHE A 65 -8.13 -4.16 -15.63
N GLU A 66 -9.40 -4.34 -15.36
CA GLU A 66 -9.88 -5.19 -14.27
C GLU A 66 -10.38 -6.53 -14.81
N VAL A 67 -9.63 -7.60 -14.51
CA VAL A 67 -10.01 -8.96 -14.89
C VAL A 67 -11.29 -9.36 -14.15
N GLY A 68 -12.26 -9.87 -14.90
CA GLY A 68 -13.60 -10.16 -14.41
C GLY A 68 -14.62 -9.07 -14.72
N LYS A 69 -14.15 -7.87 -15.11
CA LYS A 69 -14.99 -6.76 -15.55
C LYS A 69 -14.76 -6.39 -17.01
N ASP A 70 -13.51 -6.09 -17.40
CA ASP A 70 -13.16 -5.72 -18.78
C ASP A 70 -13.03 -6.95 -19.68
N LYS A 71 -12.45 -8.02 -19.14
CA LYS A 71 -12.43 -9.36 -19.70
C LYS A 71 -12.45 -10.40 -18.60
N THR A 72 -13.07 -11.53 -18.87
CA THR A 72 -13.02 -12.70 -18.00
C THR A 72 -11.64 -13.35 -18.02
N LEU A 73 -11.32 -14.12 -16.99
CA LEU A 73 -10.09 -14.93 -16.97
C LEU A 73 -10.11 -15.97 -18.11
N TYR A 74 -11.29 -16.44 -18.51
CA TYR A 74 -11.45 -17.39 -19.59
C TYR A 74 -11.03 -16.79 -20.94
N GLU A 75 -11.53 -15.60 -21.28
CA GLU A 75 -11.14 -14.90 -22.51
C GLU A 75 -9.65 -14.56 -22.55
N LEU A 76 -9.02 -14.28 -21.40
CA LEU A 76 -7.58 -14.10 -21.35
C LEU A 76 -6.84 -15.41 -21.61
N LYS A 77 -7.36 -16.54 -21.12
CA LYS A 77 -6.77 -17.86 -21.30
C LYS A 77 -6.80 -18.31 -22.77
N GLU A 78 -7.81 -17.92 -23.55
CA GLU A 78 -7.88 -18.22 -24.99
C GLU A 78 -6.80 -17.49 -25.81
N ASN A 79 -6.27 -16.38 -25.28
CA ASN A 79 -5.32 -15.52 -25.97
C ASN A 79 -3.88 -15.62 -25.43
N HIS A 80 -3.63 -16.52 -24.47
CA HIS A 80 -2.33 -16.67 -23.83
C HIS A 80 -2.04 -18.14 -23.53
N ASP A 81 -0.81 -18.56 -23.74
CA ASP A 81 -0.36 -19.94 -23.47
C ASP A 81 -0.31 -20.24 -21.96
N ALA A 82 -0.02 -19.21 -21.15
CA ALA A 82 0.02 -19.32 -19.69
C ALA A 82 -0.39 -18.00 -19.01
N ILE A 83 -0.96 -18.11 -17.81
CA ILE A 83 -1.38 -16.97 -16.99
C ILE A 83 -0.82 -17.11 -15.58
N LEU A 84 -0.12 -16.07 -15.10
CA LEU A 84 0.26 -15.92 -13.71
C LEU A 84 -0.69 -14.96 -13.00
N ILE A 85 -1.29 -15.40 -11.90
CA ILE A 85 -2.11 -14.55 -11.02
C ILE A 85 -1.20 -13.97 -9.93
N ALA A 86 -0.92 -12.66 -10.02
CA ALA A 86 -0.04 -11.93 -9.10
C ALA A 86 -0.74 -10.65 -8.58
N THR A 87 -1.98 -10.79 -8.09
CA THR A 87 -2.87 -9.67 -7.75
C THR A 87 -2.62 -9.07 -6.37
N GLY A 88 -1.76 -9.67 -5.54
CA GLY A 88 -1.52 -9.23 -4.17
C GLY A 88 -2.70 -9.49 -3.23
N VAL A 89 -2.64 -8.88 -2.04
CA VAL A 89 -3.68 -8.99 -1.02
C VAL A 89 -4.19 -7.59 -0.69
N TYR A 90 -5.42 -7.29 -1.10
CA TYR A 90 -6.03 -5.97 -0.93
C TYR A 90 -7.18 -5.93 0.08
N LYS A 91 -7.73 -7.10 0.47
CA LYS A 91 -8.78 -7.14 1.50
C LYS A 91 -8.14 -6.88 2.86
N ALA A 92 -8.47 -5.73 3.46
CA ALA A 92 -8.06 -5.41 4.82
C ALA A 92 -8.62 -6.43 5.82
N ARG A 93 -7.88 -6.67 6.90
CA ARG A 93 -8.45 -7.34 8.08
C ARG A 93 -9.27 -6.32 8.83
N GLU A 94 -10.52 -6.64 9.06
CA GLU A 94 -11.43 -5.81 9.84
C GLU A 94 -11.18 -6.04 11.33
N ILE A 95 -11.34 -4.98 12.12
CA ILE A 95 -11.39 -5.08 13.57
C ILE A 95 -12.88 -5.16 13.93
N ASP A 96 -13.34 -6.36 14.25
CA ASP A 96 -14.75 -6.60 14.60
C ASP A 96 -14.98 -6.27 16.07
N ILE A 97 -15.18 -4.98 16.35
CA ILE A 97 -15.52 -4.45 17.68
C ILE A 97 -16.63 -3.39 17.56
N PRO A 98 -17.39 -3.12 18.64
CA PRO A 98 -18.41 -2.07 18.61
C PRO A 98 -17.85 -0.72 18.13
N GLY A 99 -18.56 -0.07 17.22
CA GLY A 99 -18.19 1.23 16.69
C GLY A 99 -17.19 1.20 15.53
N HIS A 100 -16.80 0.03 14.99
CA HIS A 100 -15.83 -0.07 13.89
C HIS A 100 -16.26 0.65 12.61
N ASN A 101 -17.54 0.96 12.47
CA ASN A 101 -18.14 1.68 11.33
C ASN A 101 -18.33 3.19 11.59
N LEU A 102 -17.83 3.72 12.69
CA LEU A 102 -17.87 5.15 12.95
C LEU A 102 -17.01 5.94 11.96
N LYS A 103 -17.32 7.24 11.82
CA LYS A 103 -16.51 8.14 10.99
C LYS A 103 -15.08 8.24 11.51
N ASN A 104 -14.16 8.53 10.61
CA ASN A 104 -12.73 8.71 10.87
C ASN A 104 -11.98 7.40 11.26
N ILE A 105 -12.56 6.25 10.98
CA ILE A 105 -11.88 4.95 11.08
C ILE A 105 -11.62 4.45 9.66
N PHE A 106 -10.35 4.28 9.32
CA PHE A 106 -9.94 3.95 7.95
C PHE A 106 -8.99 2.76 7.93
N PRO A 107 -9.09 1.90 6.91
CA PRO A 107 -8.05 0.92 6.61
C PRO A 107 -6.72 1.61 6.29
N ALA A 108 -5.62 1.05 6.81
CA ALA A 108 -4.27 1.60 6.61
C ALA A 108 -3.93 1.85 5.13
N MET A 109 -4.30 0.92 4.25
CA MET A 109 -4.02 1.03 2.82
C MET A 109 -4.79 2.15 2.12
N GLU A 110 -5.96 2.52 2.62
CA GLU A 110 -6.71 3.66 2.10
C GLU A 110 -5.97 4.97 2.40
N PHE A 111 -5.52 5.14 3.64
CA PHE A 111 -4.72 6.29 4.07
C PHE A 111 -3.39 6.39 3.31
N LEU A 112 -2.63 5.29 3.22
CA LEU A 112 -1.33 5.28 2.54
C LEU A 112 -1.48 5.51 1.03
N THR A 113 -2.49 4.92 0.40
CA THR A 113 -2.76 5.13 -1.03
C THR A 113 -3.13 6.59 -1.31
N ALA A 114 -3.98 7.19 -0.49
CA ALA A 114 -4.35 8.60 -0.61
C ALA A 114 -3.12 9.52 -0.49
N SER A 115 -2.29 9.27 0.53
CA SER A 115 -1.04 10.02 0.75
C SER A 115 -0.06 9.88 -0.42
N ASN A 116 0.17 8.65 -0.91
CA ASN A 116 1.07 8.41 -2.03
C ASN A 116 0.56 9.04 -3.34
N ARG A 117 -0.75 8.90 -3.62
CA ARG A 117 -1.37 9.55 -4.79
C ARG A 117 -1.23 11.07 -4.73
N LYS A 118 -1.44 11.65 -3.56
CA LYS A 118 -1.24 13.10 -3.37
C LYS A 118 0.21 13.51 -3.62
N GLY A 119 1.16 12.72 -3.13
CA GLY A 119 2.60 12.92 -3.39
C GLY A 119 3.00 12.77 -4.87
N LEU A 120 2.23 11.99 -5.65
CA LEU A 120 2.37 11.86 -7.11
C LEU A 120 1.66 12.98 -7.92
N GLY A 121 1.01 13.94 -7.24
CA GLY A 121 0.33 15.07 -7.87
C GLY A 121 -1.13 14.80 -8.26
N ASP A 122 -1.70 13.66 -7.84
CA ASP A 122 -3.09 13.34 -8.13
C ASP A 122 -4.05 14.22 -7.31
N LYS A 123 -5.24 14.43 -7.87
CA LYS A 123 -6.38 14.95 -7.11
C LYS A 123 -7.01 13.80 -6.32
N VAL A 124 -6.99 13.88 -5.00
CA VAL A 124 -7.51 12.85 -4.09
C VAL A 124 -8.55 13.47 -3.18
N LYS A 125 -9.84 13.28 -3.51
CA LYS A 125 -10.95 13.95 -2.82
C LYS A 125 -10.86 13.84 -1.30
N LEU A 126 -10.71 12.62 -0.76
CA LEU A 126 -10.66 12.37 0.68
C LEU A 126 -9.39 12.93 1.36
N PHE A 127 -8.34 13.20 0.62
CA PHE A 127 -7.16 13.90 1.11
C PHE A 127 -7.37 15.41 1.04
N ASP A 128 -7.88 15.89 -0.09
CA ASP A 128 -8.05 17.31 -0.37
C ASP A 128 -9.13 17.98 0.50
N ASP A 129 -10.16 17.22 0.92
CA ASP A 129 -11.19 17.66 1.88
C ASP A 129 -10.75 17.48 3.35
N GLY A 130 -9.56 16.99 3.60
CA GLY A 130 -8.98 16.77 4.92
C GLY A 130 -9.38 15.46 5.60
N THR A 131 -10.22 14.62 5.01
CA THR A 131 -10.66 13.36 5.62
C THR A 131 -9.49 12.42 5.89
N LEU A 132 -8.64 12.19 4.89
CA LEU A 132 -7.43 11.34 4.97
C LEU A 132 -6.12 12.14 5.09
N ASP A 133 -6.17 13.42 5.44
CA ASP A 133 -5.01 14.21 5.81
C ASP A 133 -4.88 14.23 7.34
N ALA A 134 -3.74 13.78 7.86
CA ALA A 134 -3.47 13.73 9.30
C ALA A 134 -3.09 15.09 9.89
N ARG A 135 -2.93 16.12 9.08
CA ARG A 135 -2.50 17.45 9.53
C ARG A 135 -3.41 18.02 10.61
N GLY A 136 -2.80 18.39 11.74
CA GLY A 136 -3.51 18.99 12.86
C GLY A 136 -4.47 18.05 13.60
N LYS A 137 -4.36 16.73 13.37
CA LYS A 137 -5.21 15.72 14.02
C LYS A 137 -4.43 14.91 15.03
N ASP A 138 -5.15 14.33 15.98
CA ASP A 138 -4.66 13.28 16.84
C ASP A 138 -4.91 11.93 16.19
N VAL A 139 -3.85 11.19 15.89
CA VAL A 139 -3.90 9.96 15.12
C VAL A 139 -3.60 8.75 15.99
N ILE A 140 -4.44 7.74 15.90
CA ILE A 140 -4.21 6.45 16.54
C ILE A 140 -4.11 5.39 15.43
N VAL A 141 -2.98 4.67 15.40
CA VAL A 141 -2.78 3.52 14.51
C VAL A 141 -2.85 2.24 15.33
N ILE A 142 -3.70 1.30 14.91
CA ILE A 142 -3.88 0.01 15.59
C ILE A 142 -3.17 -1.06 14.76
N GLY A 143 -2.08 -1.59 15.29
CA GLY A 143 -1.30 -2.62 14.62
C GLY A 143 0.19 -2.53 14.93
N GLY A 144 0.94 -3.59 14.58
CA GLY A 144 2.37 -3.69 14.88
C GLY A 144 3.24 -4.14 13.72
N GLY A 145 2.71 -4.21 12.50
CA GLY A 145 3.48 -4.56 11.31
C GLY A 145 4.07 -3.33 10.60
N ASP A 146 4.87 -3.56 9.57
CA ASP A 146 5.50 -2.49 8.78
C ASP A 146 4.48 -1.51 8.20
N THR A 147 3.28 -1.98 7.83
CA THR A 147 2.19 -1.11 7.39
C THR A 147 1.76 -0.11 8.47
N ALA A 148 1.73 -0.54 9.74
CA ALA A 148 1.44 0.38 10.85
C ALA A 148 2.56 1.41 11.02
N MET A 149 3.83 0.98 10.87
CA MET A 149 4.98 1.90 10.89
C MET A 149 4.91 2.91 9.75
N ASP A 150 4.49 2.48 8.57
CA ASP A 150 4.26 3.37 7.43
C ASP A 150 3.17 4.41 7.74
N CYS A 151 2.07 4.00 8.39
CA CYS A 151 0.99 4.92 8.76
C CYS A 151 1.43 5.93 9.81
N VAL A 152 2.05 5.50 10.93
CA VAL A 152 2.46 6.43 11.99
C VAL A 152 3.49 7.43 11.48
N ARG A 153 4.50 6.98 10.73
CA ARG A 153 5.54 7.85 10.18
C ARG A 153 5.01 8.78 9.09
N THR A 154 4.03 8.36 8.30
CA THR A 154 3.33 9.22 7.34
C THR A 154 2.54 10.29 8.07
N SER A 155 1.83 9.94 9.16
CA SER A 155 1.04 10.89 9.94
C SER A 155 1.92 11.97 10.58
N VAL A 156 3.10 11.60 11.11
CA VAL A 156 4.09 12.58 11.62
C VAL A 156 4.52 13.55 10.51
N ARG A 157 4.83 13.03 9.31
CA ARG A 157 5.24 13.87 8.15
C ARG A 157 4.12 14.75 7.63
N GLN A 158 2.88 14.35 7.78
CA GLN A 158 1.71 15.18 7.49
C GLN A 158 1.44 16.23 8.59
N LYS A 159 2.27 16.28 9.65
CA LYS A 159 2.15 17.22 10.77
C LYS A 159 0.87 16.99 11.60
N ALA A 160 0.61 15.75 11.97
CA ALA A 160 -0.37 15.41 13.00
C ALA A 160 0.02 16.07 14.35
N ASN A 161 -0.96 16.43 15.17
CA ASN A 161 -0.71 16.98 16.52
C ASN A 161 -0.10 15.94 17.46
N SER A 162 -0.63 14.72 17.38
CA SER A 162 -0.10 13.56 18.11
C SER A 162 -0.27 12.29 17.27
N VAL A 163 0.66 11.33 17.45
CA VAL A 163 0.57 10.02 16.80
C VAL A 163 0.84 8.93 17.82
N LYS A 164 -0.15 8.05 18.01
CA LYS A 164 -0.05 6.90 18.91
C LYS A 164 -0.16 5.59 18.11
N CYS A 165 0.67 4.62 18.46
CA CYS A 165 0.62 3.27 17.93
C CYS A 165 0.16 2.29 19.02
N LEU A 166 -1.03 1.73 18.88
CA LEU A 166 -1.56 0.71 19.81
C LEU A 166 -1.20 -0.66 19.31
N TYR A 167 -0.51 -1.43 20.15
CA TYR A 167 -0.16 -2.80 19.83
C TYR A 167 -0.45 -3.78 20.97
N ARG A 168 -1.10 -4.90 20.63
CA ARG A 168 -1.60 -5.87 21.62
C ARG A 168 -0.53 -6.69 22.35
N ARG A 169 0.70 -6.69 21.84
CA ARG A 169 1.86 -7.36 22.46
C ARG A 169 2.88 -6.32 22.89
N ASP A 170 4.00 -6.79 23.42
CA ASP A 170 5.16 -5.97 23.75
C ASP A 170 6.01 -5.64 22.50
N ARG A 171 7.06 -4.88 22.73
CA ARG A 171 8.00 -4.46 21.69
C ARG A 171 8.73 -5.64 21.05
N GLU A 172 9.12 -6.65 21.85
CA GLU A 172 9.92 -7.79 21.38
C GLU A 172 9.12 -8.68 20.42
N ASN A 173 7.82 -8.79 20.65
CA ASN A 173 6.90 -9.56 19.84
C ASN A 173 6.24 -8.76 18.69
N MET A 174 6.75 -7.57 18.41
CA MET A 174 6.22 -6.74 17.33
C MET A 174 6.75 -7.24 15.96
N PRO A 175 5.87 -7.54 14.97
CA PRO A 175 6.29 -8.10 13.68
C PRO A 175 6.91 -7.05 12.74
N GLY A 176 6.76 -5.77 13.05
CA GLY A 176 7.41 -4.69 12.31
C GLY A 176 8.92 -4.71 12.49
N SER A 177 9.65 -4.30 11.48
CA SER A 177 11.12 -4.21 11.52
C SER A 177 11.56 -3.36 12.74
N ALA A 178 12.49 -3.88 13.53
CA ALA A 178 13.04 -3.17 14.71
C ALA A 178 13.59 -1.78 14.33
N ARG A 179 14.16 -1.65 13.13
CA ARG A 179 14.62 -0.38 12.57
C ARG A 179 13.47 0.60 12.37
N GLU A 180 12.35 0.15 11.78
CA GLU A 180 11.20 1.01 11.51
C GLU A 180 10.51 1.46 12.82
N VAL A 181 10.47 0.57 13.81
CA VAL A 181 9.98 0.91 15.16
C VAL A 181 10.90 1.95 15.82
N GLY A 182 12.22 1.77 15.73
CA GLY A 182 13.20 2.75 16.22
C GLY A 182 13.02 4.11 15.56
N ASN A 183 12.95 4.15 14.24
CA ASN A 183 12.71 5.38 13.49
C ASN A 183 11.41 6.08 13.90
N ALA A 184 10.32 5.31 14.12
CA ALA A 184 9.04 5.89 14.55
C ALA A 184 9.13 6.51 15.95
N ILE A 185 9.86 5.88 16.88
CA ILE A 185 10.10 6.44 18.23
C ILE A 185 10.92 7.72 18.14
N GLU A 186 12.00 7.74 17.35
CA GLU A 186 12.84 8.94 17.14
C GLU A 186 12.04 10.09 16.49
N GLU A 187 11.04 9.78 15.67
CA GLU A 187 10.14 10.74 15.05
C GLU A 187 9.01 11.22 16.00
N GLY A 188 8.98 10.74 17.24
CA GLY A 188 8.04 11.20 18.27
C GLY A 188 6.72 10.42 18.33
N VAL A 189 6.64 9.23 17.74
CA VAL A 189 5.45 8.37 17.87
C VAL A 189 5.41 7.75 19.27
N GLU A 190 4.28 7.89 19.94
CA GLU A 190 4.00 7.25 21.23
C GLU A 190 3.51 5.81 21.01
N PHE A 191 4.19 4.82 21.59
CA PHE A 191 3.76 3.42 21.56
C PHE A 191 3.00 3.03 22.82
N VAL A 192 1.81 2.49 22.65
CA VAL A 192 0.98 1.95 23.72
C VAL A 192 0.97 0.43 23.58
N TRP A 193 1.89 -0.20 24.30
CA TRP A 193 2.08 -1.65 24.29
C TRP A 193 1.02 -2.38 25.12
N LEU A 194 0.84 -3.67 24.88
CA LEU A 194 -0.07 -4.57 25.59
C LEU A 194 -1.51 -4.04 25.62
N SER A 195 -1.88 -3.32 24.55
CA SER A 195 -3.16 -2.61 24.47
C SER A 195 -3.93 -2.99 23.22
N SER A 196 -5.21 -3.26 23.39
CA SER A 196 -6.14 -3.58 22.31
C SER A 196 -7.44 -2.80 22.52
N PRO A 197 -8.03 -2.23 21.46
CA PRO A 197 -9.28 -1.51 21.59
C PRO A 197 -10.43 -2.48 21.93
N LYS A 198 -11.33 -2.06 22.81
CA LYS A 198 -12.57 -2.79 23.15
C LYS A 198 -13.75 -2.27 22.33
N ARG A 199 -13.78 -0.99 22.05
CA ARG A 199 -14.82 -0.30 21.27
C ARG A 199 -14.30 1.03 20.75
N PHE A 200 -14.93 1.55 19.71
CA PHE A 200 -14.83 2.95 19.30
C PHE A 200 -16.07 3.72 19.78
N VAL A 201 -15.90 5.00 20.11
CA VAL A 201 -16.96 5.89 20.63
C VAL A 201 -16.86 7.25 19.94
#